data_48f905337bc3a7280edefa4eb44d51b6
#
_entry.id   48f905337bc3a7280edefa4eb44d51b6
#
_cell.length_a   1.000
_cell.length_b   1.000
_cell.length_c   1.000
_cell.angle_alpha   90.00
_cell.angle_beta   90.00
_cell.angle_gamma   90.00
#
_symmetry.space_group_name_H-M   'P 1'
#
loop_
_entity.id
_entity.type
_entity.pdbx_description
1 polymer ?
#
loop_
_entity_poly.entity_id
_entity_poly.type
_entity_poly.pdbx_seq_one_letter_code
_entity_poly.pdbx_strand_id
1 'polypeptide(L)'
;SCIWNGFTMQGREDKYTWSEAYVDNSQVIVVKKDSGIAAYADLAGKIVAVQADSSALAALTENEDGSNAENIALAESFKQMVEVPDYNTAFLNLEAGAVDAIAMDIGVAQYQISQRGDEFVILDGTIASETYGIGFKLGNTELRDAVQKTLDEMAADGTFAKIAEKWGLSEAVCLGK
;
A
#
# COMPACT_ATOMS: atom_id res chain seq x y z
N SER A 1 5.78 -23.82 -4.69
CA SER A 1 5.65 -22.44 -5.22
C SER A 1 4.90 -21.57 -4.24
N CYS A 2 5.28 -20.30 -4.15
CA CYS A 2 4.61 -19.30 -3.34
C CYS A 2 4.54 -17.97 -4.10
N ILE A 3 3.70 -17.06 -3.61
CA ILE A 3 3.62 -15.66 -4.05
C ILE A 3 4.27 -14.82 -2.95
N TRP A 4 5.33 -14.10 -3.30
CA TRP A 4 6.10 -13.28 -2.37
C TRP A 4 6.56 -11.99 -3.05
N ASN A 5 5.68 -11.02 -3.14
CA ASN A 5 5.89 -9.77 -3.87
C ASN A 5 5.11 -8.57 -3.29
N GLY A 6 5.00 -8.49 -1.95
CA GLY A 6 4.09 -7.52 -1.34
C GLY A 6 2.64 -7.93 -1.51
N PHE A 7 2.34 -9.18 -1.18
CA PHE A 7 1.04 -9.78 -1.43
C PHE A 7 0.11 -9.56 -0.23
N THR A 8 -0.91 -8.73 -0.43
CA THR A 8 -1.91 -8.37 0.58
C THR A 8 -2.73 -9.59 1.00
N MET A 9 -2.83 -9.80 2.31
CA MET A 9 -3.57 -10.91 2.92
C MET A 9 -5.07 -10.64 2.96
N GLN A 10 -5.49 -9.43 3.27
CA GLN A 10 -6.88 -9.01 3.43
C GLN A 10 -7.72 -9.32 2.18
N GLY A 11 -8.89 -9.93 2.39
CA GLY A 11 -9.79 -10.37 1.32
C GLY A 11 -9.35 -11.65 0.58
N ARG A 12 -8.27 -12.30 1.04
CA ARG A 12 -7.70 -13.51 0.42
C ARG A 12 -7.35 -14.59 1.45
N GLU A 13 -7.82 -14.43 2.70
CA GLU A 13 -7.44 -15.27 3.84
C GLU A 13 -7.76 -16.74 3.61
N ASP A 14 -8.87 -17.02 2.95
CA ASP A 14 -9.37 -18.37 2.64
C ASP A 14 -8.83 -18.98 1.33
N LYS A 15 -8.13 -18.17 0.51
CA LYS A 15 -7.66 -18.59 -0.83
C LYS A 15 -6.27 -19.20 -0.82
N TYR A 16 -5.49 -18.95 0.24
CA TYR A 16 -4.10 -19.38 0.35
C TYR A 16 -3.81 -19.95 1.74
N THR A 17 -2.73 -20.70 1.85
CA THR A 17 -2.08 -20.96 3.13
C THR A 17 -1.05 -19.84 3.32
N TRP A 18 -1.19 -19.04 4.37
CA TRP A 18 -0.38 -17.84 4.57
C TRP A 18 0.74 -18.05 5.58
N SER A 19 1.87 -17.34 5.40
CA SER A 19 2.81 -17.05 6.46
C SER A 19 2.19 -16.11 7.50
N GLU A 20 2.86 -15.85 8.61
CA GLU A 20 2.58 -14.66 9.39
C GLU A 20 2.83 -13.41 8.55
N ALA A 21 2.15 -12.32 8.91
CA ALA A 21 2.40 -11.02 8.30
C ALA A 21 3.84 -10.57 8.62
N TYR A 22 4.54 -10.01 7.63
CA TYR A 22 5.91 -9.57 7.82
C TYR A 22 6.08 -8.05 7.65
N VAL A 23 5.17 -7.40 6.94
CA VAL A 23 5.14 -5.95 6.73
C VAL A 23 3.71 -5.44 6.85
N ASP A 24 3.53 -4.42 7.70
CA ASP A 24 2.32 -3.59 7.68
C ASP A 24 2.37 -2.67 6.46
N ASN A 25 1.28 -2.61 5.73
CA ASN A 25 1.11 -1.69 4.63
C ASN A 25 -0.14 -0.84 4.84
N SER A 26 -0.17 0.31 4.17
CA SER A 26 -1.33 1.20 4.17
C SER A 26 -1.47 1.81 2.80
N GLN A 27 -2.72 2.05 2.41
CA GLN A 27 -3.04 2.87 1.25
C GLN A 27 -3.16 4.32 1.71
N VAL A 28 -2.42 5.21 1.09
CA VAL A 28 -2.29 6.63 1.46
C VAL A 28 -2.51 7.54 0.28
N ILE A 29 -2.64 8.83 0.55
CA ILE A 29 -2.71 9.87 -0.49
C ILE A 29 -1.39 10.65 -0.50
N VAL A 30 -0.83 10.80 -1.70
CA VAL A 30 0.33 11.65 -1.99
C VAL A 30 -0.13 12.88 -2.77
N VAL A 31 0.36 14.06 -2.38
CA VAL A 31 0.10 15.34 -3.03
C VAL A 31 1.39 16.15 -3.18
N LYS A 32 1.35 17.20 -4.01
CA LYS A 32 2.43 18.21 -3.99
C LYS A 32 2.34 19.04 -2.71
N LYS A 33 3.48 19.41 -2.13
CA LYS A 33 3.55 20.25 -0.91
C LYS A 33 2.91 21.61 -1.10
N ASP A 34 2.98 22.16 -2.30
CA ASP A 34 2.44 23.47 -2.68
C ASP A 34 1.00 23.42 -3.23
N SER A 35 0.37 22.25 -3.22
CA SER A 35 -0.98 22.04 -3.78
C SER A 35 -2.11 22.73 -2.98
N GLY A 36 -1.86 23.08 -1.72
CA GLY A 36 -2.89 23.57 -0.79
C GLY A 36 -3.83 22.48 -0.28
N ILE A 37 -3.57 21.20 -0.59
CA ILE A 37 -4.29 20.03 -0.06
C ILE A 37 -3.57 19.58 1.21
N ALA A 38 -4.23 19.65 2.35
CA ALA A 38 -3.65 19.30 3.66
C ALA A 38 -4.34 18.11 4.34
N ALA A 39 -5.56 17.77 3.92
CA ALA A 39 -6.36 16.69 4.49
C ALA A 39 -7.17 15.98 3.41
N TYR A 40 -7.69 14.78 3.73
CA TYR A 40 -8.55 14.01 2.82
C TYR A 40 -9.80 14.78 2.38
N ALA A 41 -10.35 15.64 3.25
CA ALA A 41 -11.51 16.48 2.91
C ALA A 41 -11.23 17.48 1.76
N ASP A 42 -9.98 17.90 1.58
CA ASP A 42 -9.57 18.82 0.50
C ASP A 42 -9.53 18.15 -0.87
N LEU A 43 -9.69 16.82 -0.92
CA LEU A 43 -9.75 16.05 -2.17
C LEU A 43 -11.09 16.21 -2.90
N ALA A 44 -12.11 16.78 -2.25
CA ALA A 44 -13.39 17.07 -2.89
C ALA A 44 -13.18 17.97 -4.13
N GLY A 45 -13.71 17.52 -5.27
CA GLY A 45 -13.58 18.21 -6.55
C GLY A 45 -12.18 18.11 -7.19
N LYS A 46 -11.25 17.29 -6.67
CA LYS A 46 -9.91 17.05 -7.19
C LYS A 46 -9.85 15.84 -8.12
N ILE A 47 -8.81 15.79 -8.93
CA ILE A 47 -8.51 14.63 -9.80
C ILE A 47 -7.49 13.76 -9.07
N VAL A 48 -7.87 12.51 -8.77
CA VAL A 48 -7.04 11.56 -8.03
C VAL A 48 -6.62 10.42 -8.96
N ALA A 49 -5.31 10.17 -9.08
CA ALA A 49 -4.78 9.01 -9.79
C ALA A 49 -4.75 7.79 -8.88
N VAL A 50 -4.98 6.62 -9.45
CA VAL A 50 -4.85 5.33 -8.77
C VAL A 50 -4.32 4.30 -9.76
N GLN A 51 -3.50 3.37 -9.31
CA GLN A 51 -3.03 2.30 -10.19
C GLN A 51 -4.16 1.29 -10.43
N ALA A 52 -4.29 0.83 -11.68
CA ALA A 52 -5.22 -0.24 -12.06
C ALA A 52 -4.94 -1.52 -11.25
N ASP A 53 -5.99 -2.24 -10.87
CA ASP A 53 -5.92 -3.50 -10.10
C ASP A 53 -5.20 -3.39 -8.73
N SER A 54 -5.05 -2.18 -8.17
CA SER A 54 -4.40 -1.94 -6.89
C SER A 54 -5.36 -2.07 -5.71
N SER A 55 -4.79 -2.30 -4.50
CA SER A 55 -5.56 -2.27 -3.25
C SER A 55 -6.17 -0.89 -2.97
N ALA A 56 -5.51 0.20 -3.40
CA ALA A 56 -6.07 1.54 -3.31
C ALA A 56 -7.34 1.71 -4.16
N LEU A 57 -7.33 1.18 -5.39
CA LEU A 57 -8.52 1.18 -6.25
C LEU A 57 -9.65 0.39 -5.61
N ALA A 58 -9.38 -0.83 -5.14
CA ALA A 58 -10.37 -1.67 -4.46
C ALA A 58 -10.97 -0.96 -3.23
N ALA A 59 -10.12 -0.36 -2.38
CA ALA A 59 -10.59 0.37 -1.19
C ALA A 59 -11.47 1.59 -1.51
N LEU A 60 -11.29 2.20 -2.69
CA LEU A 60 -12.06 3.36 -3.14
C LEU A 60 -13.31 3.02 -3.97
N THR A 61 -13.45 1.76 -4.43
CA THR A 61 -14.53 1.35 -5.35
C THR A 61 -15.34 0.15 -4.88
N GLU A 62 -14.79 -0.70 -4.00
CA GLU A 62 -15.41 -1.94 -3.55
C GLU A 62 -15.88 -1.81 -2.09
N ASN A 63 -17.09 -2.27 -1.79
CA ASN A 63 -17.70 -2.19 -0.46
C ASN A 63 -18.62 -3.38 -0.18
N GLU A 64 -18.16 -4.61 -0.49
CA GLU A 64 -18.97 -5.81 -0.36
C GLU A 64 -19.42 -6.10 1.08
N ASP A 65 -18.58 -5.78 2.06
CA ASP A 65 -18.85 -6.00 3.50
C ASP A 65 -19.22 -4.73 4.27
N GLY A 66 -19.28 -3.58 3.60
CA GLY A 66 -19.59 -2.28 4.21
C GLY A 66 -18.41 -1.59 4.89
N SER A 67 -17.21 -2.19 4.88
CA SER A 67 -16.04 -1.64 5.56
C SER A 67 -15.47 -0.38 4.90
N ASN A 68 -15.71 -0.20 3.60
CA ASN A 68 -15.17 0.90 2.80
C ASN A 68 -16.15 2.08 2.57
N ALA A 69 -17.26 2.16 3.32
CA ALA A 69 -18.28 3.17 3.08
C ALA A 69 -17.75 4.61 3.11
N GLU A 70 -16.84 4.93 4.04
CA GLU A 70 -16.21 6.25 4.12
C GLU A 70 -15.28 6.52 2.93
N ASN A 71 -14.52 5.53 2.47
CA ASN A 71 -13.65 5.63 1.30
C ASN A 71 -14.45 5.79 0.00
N ILE A 72 -15.57 5.10 -0.13
CA ILE A 72 -16.49 5.27 -1.27
C ILE A 72 -17.03 6.71 -1.30
N ALA A 73 -17.51 7.21 -0.16
CA ALA A 73 -18.00 8.59 -0.05
C ALA A 73 -16.89 9.62 -0.36
N LEU A 74 -15.65 9.34 0.05
CA LEU A 74 -14.50 10.15 -0.32
C LEU A 74 -14.27 10.12 -1.84
N ALA A 75 -14.26 8.93 -2.46
CA ALA A 75 -14.06 8.78 -3.90
C ALA A 75 -15.18 9.45 -4.72
N GLU A 76 -16.42 9.37 -4.28
CA GLU A 76 -17.57 10.07 -4.89
C GLU A 76 -17.43 11.59 -4.81
N SER A 77 -16.67 12.13 -3.85
CA SER A 77 -16.39 13.56 -3.75
C SER A 77 -15.37 14.06 -4.77
N PHE A 78 -14.56 13.18 -5.36
CA PHE A 78 -13.55 13.53 -6.37
C PHE A 78 -14.24 14.09 -7.62
N LYS A 79 -13.55 15.01 -8.29
CA LYS A 79 -13.97 15.43 -9.64
C LYS A 79 -13.83 14.28 -10.63
N GLN A 80 -12.75 13.52 -10.48
CA GLN A 80 -12.46 12.36 -11.31
C GLN A 80 -11.42 11.46 -10.61
N MET A 81 -11.60 10.15 -10.73
CA MET A 81 -10.56 9.16 -10.46
C MET A 81 -9.98 8.69 -11.77
N VAL A 82 -8.64 8.69 -11.90
CA VAL A 82 -7.91 8.34 -13.12
C VAL A 82 -7.08 7.10 -12.85
N GLU A 83 -7.44 6.01 -13.51
CA GLU A 83 -6.64 4.80 -13.45
C GLU A 83 -5.40 4.94 -14.34
N VAL A 84 -4.25 4.55 -13.79
CA VAL A 84 -2.95 4.56 -14.47
C VAL A 84 -2.30 3.17 -14.42
N PRO A 85 -1.44 2.83 -15.38
CA PRO A 85 -0.84 1.49 -15.43
C PRO A 85 0.22 1.26 -14.33
N ASP A 86 0.85 2.31 -13.84
CA ASP A 86 1.93 2.23 -12.86
C ASP A 86 2.12 3.56 -12.10
N TYR A 87 2.81 3.50 -10.96
CA TYR A 87 3.05 4.67 -10.11
C TYR A 87 4.02 5.70 -10.71
N ASN A 88 4.93 5.33 -11.62
CA ASN A 88 5.77 6.31 -12.31
C ASN A 88 4.90 7.22 -13.18
N THR A 89 3.94 6.63 -13.92
CA THR A 89 2.96 7.39 -14.69
C THR A 89 2.10 8.28 -13.79
N ALA A 90 1.67 7.79 -12.61
CA ALA A 90 0.94 8.59 -11.64
C ALA A 90 1.73 9.83 -11.20
N PHE A 91 3.01 9.65 -10.83
CA PHE A 91 3.87 10.77 -10.41
C PHE A 91 4.13 11.76 -11.55
N LEU A 92 4.38 11.30 -12.78
CA LEU A 92 4.52 12.19 -13.93
C LEU A 92 3.26 13.04 -14.15
N ASN A 93 2.08 12.46 -14.00
CA ASN A 93 0.82 13.18 -14.10
C ASN A 93 0.66 14.19 -12.96
N LEU A 94 1.07 13.85 -11.73
CA LEU A 94 1.05 14.76 -10.59
C LEU A 94 2.04 15.91 -10.76
N GLU A 95 3.26 15.65 -11.23
CA GLU A 95 4.28 16.66 -11.56
C GLU A 95 3.77 17.63 -12.62
N ALA A 96 3.14 17.10 -13.67
CA ALA A 96 2.58 17.90 -14.76
C ALA A 96 1.29 18.66 -14.39
N GLY A 97 0.68 18.38 -13.22
CA GLY A 97 -0.60 18.96 -12.80
C GLY A 97 -1.80 18.41 -13.56
N ALA A 98 -1.67 17.24 -14.19
CA ALA A 98 -2.78 16.53 -14.82
C ALA A 98 -3.69 15.84 -13.78
N VAL A 99 -3.13 15.50 -12.61
CA VAL A 99 -3.86 15.05 -11.42
C VAL A 99 -3.42 15.86 -10.21
N ASP A 100 -4.26 15.91 -9.17
CA ASP A 100 -4.02 16.68 -7.95
C ASP A 100 -3.43 15.82 -6.83
N ALA A 101 -3.70 14.50 -6.85
CA ALA A 101 -3.28 13.55 -5.84
C ALA A 101 -3.10 12.14 -6.42
N ILE A 102 -2.41 11.27 -5.67
CA ILE A 102 -2.24 9.85 -5.99
C ILE A 102 -2.66 9.02 -4.77
N ALA A 103 -3.55 8.04 -4.97
CA ALA A 103 -3.84 6.99 -3.99
C ALA A 103 -2.91 5.80 -4.23
N MET A 104 -2.13 5.37 -3.21
CA MET A 104 -1.09 4.37 -3.40
C MET A 104 -0.58 3.74 -2.10
N ASP A 105 0.21 2.68 -2.25
CA ASP A 105 0.93 2.03 -1.14
C ASP A 105 1.93 2.96 -0.47
N ILE A 106 1.94 3.00 0.87
CA ILE A 106 2.83 3.86 1.65
C ILE A 106 4.31 3.57 1.40
N GLY A 107 4.70 2.29 1.30
CA GLY A 107 6.09 1.92 1.03
C GLY A 107 6.58 2.40 -0.33
N VAL A 108 5.73 2.29 -1.36
CA VAL A 108 6.04 2.81 -2.70
C VAL A 108 6.05 4.34 -2.70
N ALA A 109 5.11 4.99 -1.99
CA ALA A 109 5.07 6.43 -1.83
C ALA A 109 6.37 6.98 -1.23
N GLN A 110 6.81 6.40 -0.12
CA GLN A 110 8.06 6.79 0.56
C GLN A 110 9.28 6.63 -0.37
N TYR A 111 9.36 5.51 -1.09
CA TYR A 111 10.43 5.27 -2.06
C TYR A 111 10.42 6.31 -3.18
N GLN A 112 9.28 6.54 -3.83
CA GLN A 112 9.14 7.50 -4.92
C GLN A 112 9.48 8.93 -4.48
N ILE A 113 9.02 9.34 -3.31
CA ILE A 113 9.34 10.65 -2.73
C ILE A 113 10.84 10.77 -2.48
N SER A 114 11.49 9.72 -1.93
CA SER A 114 12.94 9.74 -1.69
C SER A 114 13.78 9.91 -2.95
N GLN A 115 13.27 9.45 -4.10
CA GLN A 115 13.96 9.57 -5.40
C GLN A 115 13.68 10.91 -6.11
N ARG A 116 12.57 11.59 -5.79
CA ARG A 116 12.09 12.79 -6.48
C ARG A 116 12.34 14.10 -5.71
N GLY A 117 12.88 13.98 -4.49
CA GLY A 117 13.14 15.13 -3.63
C GLY A 117 11.92 15.56 -2.81
N ASP A 118 11.98 16.79 -2.29
CA ASP A 118 11.08 17.30 -1.27
C ASP A 118 9.83 18.02 -1.81
N GLU A 119 9.37 17.63 -3.00
CA GLU A 119 8.22 18.27 -3.67
C GLU A 119 6.87 17.66 -3.26
N PHE A 120 6.88 16.45 -2.73
CA PHE A 120 5.68 15.67 -2.41
C PHE A 120 5.57 15.40 -0.91
N VAL A 121 4.34 15.15 -0.48
CA VAL A 121 4.02 14.79 0.91
C VAL A 121 2.92 13.73 0.91
N ILE A 122 3.01 12.82 1.89
CA ILE A 122 1.93 11.89 2.22
C ILE A 122 1.01 12.63 3.19
N LEU A 123 -0.29 12.66 2.91
CA LEU A 123 -1.28 13.22 3.83
C LEU A 123 -1.42 12.34 5.08
N ASP A 124 -1.70 12.97 6.22
CA ASP A 124 -1.99 12.26 7.46
C ASP A 124 -3.27 11.43 7.32
N GLY A 125 -3.22 10.18 7.77
CA GLY A 125 -4.30 9.22 7.67
C GLY A 125 -4.06 8.13 6.62
N THR A 126 -4.99 7.21 6.49
CA THR A 126 -4.93 6.09 5.56
C THR A 126 -6.29 5.86 4.90
N ILE A 127 -6.29 5.41 3.64
CA ILE A 127 -7.49 4.91 2.95
C ILE A 127 -7.81 3.50 3.48
N ALA A 128 -6.79 2.65 3.59
CA ALA A 128 -6.90 1.29 4.11
C ALA A 128 -5.61 0.89 4.80
N SER A 129 -5.72 0.01 5.79
CA SER A 129 -4.59 -0.68 6.40
C SER A 129 -4.62 -2.13 5.99
N GLU A 130 -3.47 -2.66 5.60
CA GLU A 130 -3.33 -4.03 5.13
C GLU A 130 -1.98 -4.61 5.59
N THR A 131 -1.84 -5.92 5.49
CA THR A 131 -0.58 -6.59 5.81
C THR A 131 -0.13 -7.47 4.66
N TYR A 132 1.19 -7.53 4.46
CA TYR A 132 1.79 -8.44 3.50
C TYR A 132 2.17 -9.75 4.15
N GLY A 133 1.75 -10.84 3.52
CA GLY A 133 2.16 -12.20 3.83
C GLY A 133 2.70 -12.92 2.60
N ILE A 134 3.26 -14.10 2.82
CA ILE A 134 3.64 -15.00 1.73
C ILE A 134 2.48 -15.96 1.51
N GLY A 135 1.91 -15.95 0.31
CA GLY A 135 0.81 -16.82 -0.09
C GLY A 135 1.31 -18.14 -0.67
N PHE A 136 0.96 -19.26 -0.04
CA PHE A 136 1.25 -20.61 -0.54
C PHE A 136 -0.03 -21.23 -1.10
N LYS A 137 0.10 -22.25 -1.95
CA LYS A 137 -1.05 -23.02 -2.39
C LYS A 137 -1.84 -23.50 -1.17
N LEU A 138 -3.15 -23.37 -1.21
CA LEU A 138 -4.02 -23.76 -0.11
C LEU A 138 -3.75 -25.23 0.31
N GLY A 139 -3.52 -25.46 1.61
CA GLY A 139 -3.17 -26.73 2.21
C GLY A 139 -1.66 -27.05 2.17
N ASN A 140 -0.80 -26.26 1.56
CA ASN A 140 0.65 -26.50 1.55
C ASN A 140 1.33 -25.94 2.80
N THR A 141 1.01 -26.55 3.94
CA THR A 141 1.53 -26.16 5.26
C THR A 141 3.00 -26.50 5.43
N GLU A 142 3.48 -27.60 4.85
CA GLU A 142 4.88 -28.02 4.97
C GLU A 142 5.85 -26.95 4.45
N LEU A 143 5.62 -26.44 3.25
CA LEU A 143 6.44 -25.38 2.69
C LEU A 143 6.27 -24.07 3.45
N ARG A 144 5.02 -23.73 3.86
CA ARG A 144 4.75 -22.55 4.66
C ARG A 144 5.53 -22.58 5.97
N ASP A 145 5.49 -23.68 6.70
CA ASP A 145 6.13 -23.83 8.01
C ASP A 145 7.65 -23.76 7.88
N ALA A 146 8.23 -24.34 6.80
CA ALA A 146 9.66 -24.26 6.55
C ALA A 146 10.11 -22.81 6.27
N VAL A 147 9.34 -22.05 5.50
CA VAL A 147 9.63 -20.63 5.20
C VAL A 147 9.39 -19.77 6.45
N GLN A 148 8.29 -19.98 7.19
CA GLN A 148 8.00 -19.24 8.41
C GLN A 148 9.11 -19.41 9.44
N LYS A 149 9.56 -20.64 9.68
CA LYS A 149 10.69 -20.90 10.59
C LYS A 149 11.93 -20.08 10.22
N THR A 150 12.25 -19.98 8.93
CA THR A 150 13.40 -19.18 8.48
C THR A 150 13.16 -17.70 8.72
N LEU A 151 11.95 -17.18 8.47
CA LEU A 151 11.60 -15.80 8.77
C LEU A 151 11.74 -15.49 10.27
N ASP A 152 11.29 -16.40 11.14
CA ASP A 152 11.41 -16.23 12.60
C ASP A 152 12.87 -16.21 13.05
N GLU A 153 13.71 -17.08 12.46
CA GLU A 153 15.16 -17.07 12.70
C GLU A 153 15.80 -15.75 12.24
N MET A 154 15.41 -15.22 11.08
CA MET A 154 15.90 -13.93 10.57
C MET A 154 15.39 -12.74 11.40
N ALA A 155 14.19 -12.83 11.96
CA ALA A 155 13.69 -11.81 12.88
C ALA A 155 14.49 -11.84 14.19
N ALA A 156 14.75 -13.03 14.74
CA ALA A 156 15.46 -13.21 16.00
C ALA A 156 16.95 -12.79 15.93
N ASP A 157 17.63 -13.04 14.82
CA ASP A 157 19.05 -12.69 14.63
C ASP A 157 19.27 -11.27 14.09
N GLY A 158 18.19 -10.53 13.80
CA GLY A 158 18.22 -9.17 13.29
C GLY A 158 18.51 -9.04 11.79
N THR A 159 18.60 -10.16 11.06
CA THR A 159 18.82 -10.15 9.61
C THR A 159 17.68 -9.47 8.88
N PHE A 160 16.42 -9.77 9.29
CA PHE A 160 15.23 -9.18 8.70
C PHE A 160 15.19 -7.65 8.91
N ALA A 161 15.50 -7.20 10.12
CA ALA A 161 15.56 -5.76 10.45
C ALA A 161 16.60 -5.01 9.60
N LYS A 162 17.78 -5.58 9.40
CA LYS A 162 18.84 -4.98 8.55
C LYS A 162 18.41 -4.87 7.07
N ILE A 163 17.67 -5.86 6.57
CA ILE A 163 17.13 -5.80 5.21
C ILE A 163 16.08 -4.70 5.13
N ALA A 164 15.17 -4.63 6.09
CA ALA A 164 14.14 -3.59 6.14
C ALA A 164 14.74 -2.18 6.22
N GLU A 165 15.78 -1.97 7.03
CA GLU A 165 16.50 -0.70 7.12
C GLU A 165 17.11 -0.29 5.78
N LYS A 166 17.75 -1.26 5.08
CA LYS A 166 18.34 -1.00 3.75
C LYS A 166 17.30 -0.50 2.73
N TRP A 167 16.05 -0.93 2.87
CA TRP A 167 14.96 -0.58 1.95
C TRP A 167 14.03 0.51 2.50
N GLY A 168 14.35 1.11 3.67
CA GLY A 168 13.53 2.16 4.27
C GLY A 168 12.20 1.68 4.84
N LEU A 169 12.09 0.39 5.18
CA LEU A 169 10.86 -0.26 5.66
C LEU A 169 10.87 -0.58 7.15
N SER A 170 11.83 -0.06 7.93
CA SER A 170 12.00 -0.43 9.35
C SER A 170 10.74 -0.22 10.18
N GLU A 171 10.01 0.86 9.95
CA GLU A 171 8.78 1.19 10.69
C GLU A 171 7.60 0.28 10.30
N ALA A 172 7.63 -0.25 9.07
CA ALA A 172 6.55 -1.09 8.53
C ALA A 172 6.71 -2.57 8.90
N VAL A 173 7.85 -3.00 9.43
CA VAL A 173 8.07 -4.41 9.82
C VAL A 173 7.16 -4.78 11.00
N CYS A 174 6.35 -5.82 10.84
CA CYS A 174 5.50 -6.39 11.88
C CYS A 174 5.89 -7.83 12.28
N LEU A 175 6.81 -8.46 11.54
CA LEU A 175 7.28 -9.80 11.85
C LEU A 175 8.01 -9.83 13.21
N GLY A 176 7.56 -10.72 14.11
CA GLY A 176 8.17 -10.90 15.44
C GLY A 176 7.79 -9.83 16.47
N LYS A 177 6.77 -9.01 16.18
CA LYS A 177 6.20 -8.03 17.13
C LYS A 177 4.98 -8.60 17.85
#